data_02e16605e441026ebdff2e8f3931eaf0
#
_entry.id   02e16605e441026ebdff2e8f3931eaf0
#
_cell.length_a   1.000
_cell.length_b   1.000
_cell.length_c   1.000
_cell.angle_alpha   90.00
_cell.angle_beta   90.00
_cell.angle_gamma   90.00
#
_symmetry.space_group_name_H-M   'P 1'
#
loop_
_entity.id
_entity.type
_entity.pdbx_description
1 polymer ?
#
loop_
_entity_poly.entity_id
_entity_poly.type
_entity_poly.pdbx_seq_one_letter_code
_entity_poly.pdbx_strand_id
1 'polypeptide(L)'
;MECVEPIRDREKIAAMKKILKHDSLRDYCLFVLGINSGLRVSDLLALRIEDVADERGKPLDRIVLREKKTGKAKDFPLSASAQKAIREYLDTRSIRLQDPLFTSRTNGYTLQRNAAYVIINRAARAVGITDRIGTHTLRKTFGYHAYMMGVDITRIQKLLNHSSPGVTMAYIGITKDELDNVYMALDL
;
A
#
# COMPACT_ATOMS: atom_id res chain seq x y z
N MET A 1 -17.87 -5.30 -12.61
CA MET A 1 -16.55 -4.64 -12.43
C MET A 1 -15.61 -5.71 -11.90
N GLU A 2 -14.61 -6.07 -12.70
CA GLU A 2 -13.69 -7.15 -12.32
C GLU A 2 -12.81 -6.74 -11.14
N CYS A 3 -12.85 -7.53 -10.09
CA CYS A 3 -12.18 -7.23 -8.84
C CYS A 3 -10.69 -7.57 -8.94
N VAL A 4 -9.81 -6.68 -8.51
CA VAL A 4 -8.39 -6.98 -8.32
C VAL A 4 -8.18 -7.72 -7.00
N GLU A 5 -7.13 -8.55 -6.90
CA GLU A 5 -6.85 -9.36 -5.73
C GLU A 5 -5.79 -8.74 -4.80
N PRO A 6 -5.81 -9.05 -3.48
CA PRO A 6 -4.68 -8.79 -2.60
C PRO A 6 -3.51 -9.71 -2.94
N ILE A 7 -2.30 -9.32 -2.60
CA ILE A 7 -1.15 -10.22 -2.64
C ILE A 7 -1.12 -10.98 -1.31
N ARG A 8 -1.53 -12.25 -1.34
CA ARG A 8 -1.67 -13.09 -0.15
C ARG A 8 -0.33 -13.67 0.32
N ASP A 9 0.50 -14.06 -0.62
CA ASP A 9 1.78 -14.72 -0.38
C ASP A 9 2.84 -13.71 0.09
N ARG A 10 3.35 -13.90 1.32
CA ARG A 10 4.38 -13.05 1.92
C ARG A 10 5.75 -13.20 1.24
N GLU A 11 6.06 -14.37 0.69
CA GLU A 11 7.30 -14.60 -0.03
C GLU A 11 7.31 -13.83 -1.35
N LYS A 12 6.17 -13.83 -2.07
CA LYS A 12 5.99 -13.01 -3.26
C LYS A 12 6.08 -11.51 -2.96
N ILE A 13 5.51 -11.04 -1.83
CA ILE A 13 5.70 -9.66 -1.37
C ILE A 13 7.19 -9.36 -1.15
N ALA A 14 7.93 -10.26 -0.50
CA ALA A 14 9.35 -10.08 -0.25
C ALA A 14 10.16 -10.07 -1.57
N ALA A 15 9.83 -10.95 -2.51
CA ALA A 15 10.44 -10.99 -3.84
C ALA A 15 10.15 -9.71 -4.65
N MET A 16 8.90 -9.23 -4.65
CA MET A 16 8.54 -7.95 -5.28
C MET A 16 9.33 -6.77 -4.69
N LYS A 17 9.49 -6.73 -3.35
CA LYS A 17 10.33 -5.71 -2.69
C LYS A 17 11.76 -5.73 -3.20
N LYS A 18 12.37 -6.92 -3.37
CA LYS A 18 13.73 -7.06 -3.88
C LYS A 18 13.86 -6.54 -5.31
N ILE A 19 12.96 -6.96 -6.21
CA ILE A 19 12.94 -6.52 -7.61
C ILE A 19 12.76 -5.01 -7.70
N LEU A 20 11.73 -4.47 -7.04
CA LEU A 20 11.45 -3.04 -7.07
C LEU A 20 12.61 -2.22 -6.49
N LYS A 21 13.24 -2.68 -5.41
CA LYS A 21 14.39 -2.01 -4.80
C LYS A 21 15.61 -1.98 -5.73
N HIS A 22 15.84 -3.07 -6.46
CA HIS A 22 16.91 -3.15 -7.46
C HIS A 22 16.65 -2.19 -8.64
N ASP A 23 15.42 -2.14 -9.13
CA ASP A 23 15.06 -1.38 -10.32
C ASP A 23 14.88 0.13 -10.04
N SER A 24 14.31 0.46 -8.88
CA SER A 24 13.94 1.84 -8.53
C SER A 24 13.57 2.00 -7.06
N LEU A 25 14.33 2.78 -6.31
CA LEU A 25 14.00 3.12 -4.91
C LEU A 25 12.67 3.88 -4.78
N ARG A 26 12.28 4.70 -5.78
CA ARG A 26 10.96 5.33 -5.84
C ARG A 26 9.85 4.27 -5.88
N ASP A 27 9.97 3.29 -6.77
CA ASP A 27 8.94 2.28 -7.00
C ASP A 27 8.87 1.30 -5.82
N TYR A 28 10.02 1.00 -5.22
CA TYR A 28 10.11 0.28 -3.95
C TYR A 28 9.41 1.03 -2.81
N CYS A 29 9.69 2.33 -2.64
CA CYS A 29 9.04 3.16 -1.62
C CYS A 29 7.52 3.22 -1.84
N LEU A 30 7.06 3.42 -3.08
CA LEU A 30 5.64 3.40 -3.45
C LEU A 30 4.96 2.09 -3.03
N PHE A 31 5.58 0.96 -3.33
CA PHE A 31 5.05 -0.36 -3.00
C PHE A 31 5.00 -0.57 -1.48
N VAL A 32 6.12 -0.34 -0.78
CA VAL A 32 6.21 -0.53 0.68
C VAL A 32 5.22 0.37 1.41
N LEU A 33 5.14 1.65 1.04
CA LEU A 33 4.21 2.59 1.65
C LEU A 33 2.76 2.17 1.37
N GLY A 34 2.47 1.75 0.14
CA GLY A 34 1.13 1.32 -0.26
C GLY A 34 0.60 0.12 0.53
N ILE A 35 1.42 -0.92 0.73
CA ILE A 35 1.01 -2.12 1.48
C ILE A 35 1.05 -1.96 3.00
N ASN A 36 1.64 -0.89 3.54
CA ASN A 36 1.75 -0.65 4.99
C ASN A 36 0.87 0.50 5.50
N SER A 37 0.27 1.31 4.61
CA SER A 37 -0.56 2.47 5.01
C SER A 37 -2.05 2.25 4.84
N GLY A 38 -2.43 1.31 3.97
CA GLY A 38 -3.82 1.14 3.56
C GLY A 38 -4.41 2.38 2.87
N LEU A 39 -3.58 3.29 2.35
CA LEU A 39 -4.04 4.45 1.58
C LEU A 39 -4.65 4.03 0.24
N ARG A 40 -5.60 4.83 -0.26
CA ARG A 40 -5.99 4.73 -1.67
C ARG A 40 -4.83 5.20 -2.54
N VAL A 41 -4.70 4.62 -3.74
CA VAL A 41 -3.62 5.02 -4.66
C VAL A 41 -3.63 6.52 -4.96
N SER A 42 -4.81 7.14 -5.05
CA SER A 42 -4.94 8.59 -5.25
C SER A 42 -4.35 9.43 -4.12
N ASP A 43 -4.52 8.95 -2.88
CA ASP A 43 -3.99 9.63 -1.69
C ASP A 43 -2.49 9.36 -1.55
N LEU A 44 -2.06 8.12 -1.82
CA LEU A 44 -0.65 7.72 -1.84
C LEU A 44 0.17 8.54 -2.86
N LEU A 45 -0.35 8.68 -4.09
CA LEU A 45 0.32 9.45 -5.15
C LEU A 45 0.27 10.97 -4.95
N ALA A 46 -0.64 11.44 -4.08
CA ALA A 46 -0.75 12.85 -3.75
C ALA A 46 0.19 13.31 -2.63
N LEU A 47 0.86 12.36 -1.94
CA LEU A 47 1.80 12.69 -0.87
C LEU A 47 2.92 13.60 -1.39
N ARG A 48 3.26 14.58 -0.58
CA ARG A 48 4.43 15.43 -0.73
C ARG A 48 5.54 14.96 0.21
N ILE A 49 6.74 15.47 0.04
CA ILE A 49 7.85 15.14 0.92
C ILE A 49 7.54 15.59 2.35
N GLU A 50 6.93 16.76 2.55
CA GLU A 50 6.53 17.28 3.86
C GLU A 50 5.57 16.37 4.64
N ASP A 51 4.79 15.54 3.95
CA ASP A 51 3.85 14.60 4.59
C ASP A 51 4.57 13.41 5.23
N VAL A 52 5.82 13.13 4.84
CA VAL A 52 6.55 11.90 5.20
C VAL A 52 7.94 12.13 5.78
N ALA A 53 8.52 13.33 5.62
CA ALA A 53 9.87 13.64 6.08
C ALA A 53 10.04 15.11 6.47
N ASP A 54 11.05 15.38 7.27
CA ASP A 54 11.48 16.72 7.61
C ASP A 54 12.40 17.35 6.52
N GLU A 55 12.86 18.59 6.75
CA GLU A 55 13.74 19.36 5.85
C GLU A 55 15.10 18.68 5.57
N ARG A 56 15.52 17.76 6.45
CA ARG A 56 16.76 16.98 6.33
C ARG A 56 16.51 15.62 5.66
N GLY A 57 15.28 15.34 5.22
CA GLY A 57 14.89 14.05 4.65
C GLY A 57 14.74 12.92 5.68
N LYS A 58 14.73 13.25 6.98
CA LYS A 58 14.47 12.27 8.03
C LYS A 58 12.99 11.91 8.02
N PRO A 59 12.62 10.63 7.88
CA PRO A 59 11.23 10.21 7.92
C PRO A 59 10.53 10.62 9.22
N LEU A 60 9.29 11.08 9.09
CA LEU A 60 8.41 11.33 10.23
C LEU A 60 7.95 10.02 10.88
N ASP A 61 7.49 10.11 12.12
CA ASP A 61 6.93 8.95 12.83
C ASP A 61 5.49 8.64 12.40
N ARG A 62 4.77 9.64 11.88
CA ARG A 62 3.36 9.56 11.51
C ARG A 62 3.09 10.33 10.22
N ILE A 63 2.05 9.90 9.51
CA ILE A 63 1.46 10.66 8.40
C ILE A 63 0.09 11.19 8.85
N VAL A 64 -0.13 12.49 8.62
CA VAL A 64 -1.41 13.15 8.82
C VAL A 64 -1.86 13.75 7.49
N LEU A 65 -3.01 13.31 6.98
CA LEU A 65 -3.54 13.80 5.70
C LEU A 65 -5.08 13.84 5.70
N ARG A 66 -5.66 14.54 4.71
CA ARG A 66 -7.08 14.44 4.38
C ARG A 66 -7.27 13.63 3.10
N GLU A 67 -8.08 12.56 3.18
CA GLU A 67 -8.38 11.71 2.02
C GLU A 67 -9.13 12.51 0.96
N LYS A 68 -8.65 12.47 -0.29
CA LYS A 68 -9.27 13.21 -1.43
C LYS A 68 -10.73 12.83 -1.68
N LYS A 69 -11.08 11.55 -1.53
CA LYS A 69 -12.42 11.05 -1.83
C LYS A 69 -13.45 11.37 -0.75
N THR A 70 -13.05 11.37 0.53
CA THR A 70 -13.99 11.44 1.66
C THR A 70 -13.85 12.71 2.47
N GLY A 71 -12.78 13.48 2.29
CA GLY A 71 -12.44 14.65 3.10
C GLY A 71 -12.06 14.31 4.56
N LYS A 72 -12.11 13.03 4.95
CA LYS A 72 -11.83 12.60 6.32
C LYS A 72 -10.34 12.72 6.63
N ALA A 73 -10.02 13.18 7.83
CA ALA A 73 -8.66 13.15 8.34
C ALA A 73 -8.22 11.69 8.54
N LYS A 74 -6.97 11.41 8.21
CA LYS A 74 -6.31 10.14 8.46
C LYS A 74 -4.97 10.42 9.11
N ASP A 75 -4.76 9.84 10.29
CA ASP A 75 -3.56 9.94 11.08
C ASP A 75 -3.11 8.52 11.45
N PHE A 76 -1.89 8.13 11.06
CA PHE A 76 -1.38 6.79 11.32
C PHE A 76 0.15 6.77 11.41
N PRO A 77 0.72 5.86 12.24
CA PRO A 77 2.16 5.73 12.37
C PRO A 77 2.80 5.13 11.11
N LEU A 78 4.01 5.56 10.81
CA LEU A 78 4.87 4.91 9.81
C LEU A 78 5.59 3.72 10.42
N SER A 79 5.44 2.53 9.80
CA SER A 79 6.20 1.35 10.20
C SER A 79 7.70 1.54 9.91
N ALA A 80 8.57 0.82 10.64
CA ALA A 80 10.01 0.87 10.43
C ALA A 80 10.41 0.57 8.96
N SER A 81 9.71 -0.36 8.30
CA SER A 81 9.95 -0.66 6.90
C SER A 81 9.56 0.48 5.97
N ALA A 82 8.48 1.21 6.28
CA ALA A 82 8.05 2.38 5.51
C ALA A 82 9.04 3.54 5.70
N GLN A 83 9.45 3.82 6.94
CA GLN A 83 10.46 4.84 7.24
C GLN A 83 11.79 4.55 6.52
N LYS A 84 12.24 3.27 6.56
CA LYS A 84 13.45 2.86 5.83
C LYS A 84 13.32 3.08 4.33
N ALA A 85 12.20 2.72 3.72
CA ALA A 85 11.97 2.89 2.29
C ALA A 85 11.91 4.37 1.89
N ILE A 86 11.29 5.22 2.71
CA ILE A 86 11.26 6.68 2.50
C ILE A 86 12.69 7.23 2.56
N ARG A 87 13.46 6.91 3.60
CA ARG A 87 14.84 7.38 3.74
C ARG A 87 15.70 6.98 2.54
N GLU A 88 15.74 5.69 2.20
CA GLU A 88 16.54 5.19 1.09
C GLU A 88 16.17 5.89 -0.25
N TYR A 89 14.89 6.20 -0.44
CA TYR A 89 14.47 6.93 -1.64
C TYR A 89 14.86 8.41 -1.59
N LEU A 90 14.66 9.08 -0.45
CA LEU A 90 14.96 10.51 -0.32
C LEU A 90 16.47 10.79 -0.36
N ASP A 91 17.32 9.86 0.09
CA ASP A 91 18.77 9.95 -0.01
C ASP A 91 19.29 10.04 -1.47
N THR A 92 18.44 9.70 -2.45
CA THR A 92 18.80 9.76 -3.89
C THR A 92 18.36 11.03 -4.59
N ARG A 93 17.80 12.01 -3.89
CA ARG A 93 17.27 13.24 -4.49
C ARG A 93 17.42 14.45 -3.58
N SER A 94 17.36 15.66 -4.17
CA SER A 94 17.26 16.88 -3.41
C SER A 94 15.93 16.97 -2.67
N ILE A 95 15.97 17.45 -1.44
CA ILE A 95 14.79 17.60 -0.58
C ILE A 95 14.20 19.01 -0.81
N ARG A 96 12.97 19.02 -1.30
CA ARG A 96 12.10 20.19 -1.34
C ARG A 96 10.75 19.74 -0.80
N LEU A 97 10.36 20.24 0.36
CA LEU A 97 9.20 19.76 1.12
C LEU A 97 7.90 19.75 0.29
N GLN A 98 7.71 20.77 -0.56
CA GLN A 98 6.51 20.92 -1.38
C GLN A 98 6.50 20.03 -2.64
N ASP A 99 7.62 19.36 -2.96
CA ASP A 99 7.67 18.47 -4.12
C ASP A 99 6.81 17.24 -3.90
N PRO A 100 6.20 16.68 -4.96
CA PRO A 100 5.56 15.37 -4.87
C PRO A 100 6.55 14.31 -4.39
N LEU A 101 6.10 13.44 -3.46
CA LEU A 101 6.92 12.32 -3.02
C LEU A 101 7.26 11.40 -4.20
N PHE A 102 6.27 11.05 -5.01
CA PHE A 102 6.46 10.19 -6.18
C PHE A 102 6.38 10.98 -7.47
N THR A 103 7.53 11.19 -8.11
CA THR A 103 7.63 11.93 -9.37
C THR A 103 7.79 11.01 -10.58
N SER A 104 7.24 11.44 -11.71
CA SER A 104 7.47 10.80 -13.01
C SER A 104 8.92 11.04 -13.47
N ARG A 105 9.56 10.00 -14.00
CA ARG A 105 10.91 10.13 -14.59
C ARG A 105 10.93 10.95 -15.87
N THR A 106 9.78 11.06 -16.56
CA THR A 106 9.70 11.69 -17.88
C THR A 106 9.60 13.20 -17.80
N ASN A 107 8.85 13.73 -16.81
CA ASN A 107 8.50 15.15 -16.78
C ASN A 107 8.61 15.79 -15.38
N GLY A 108 9.02 15.04 -14.35
CA GLY A 108 9.15 15.54 -12.98
C GLY A 108 7.83 15.82 -12.24
N TYR A 109 6.66 15.70 -12.89
CA TYR A 109 5.36 15.84 -12.23
C TYR A 109 5.01 14.62 -11.39
N THR A 110 3.94 14.73 -10.61
CA THR A 110 3.39 13.61 -9.82
C THR A 110 3.19 12.37 -10.68
N LEU A 111 3.65 11.21 -10.17
CA LEU A 111 3.46 9.91 -10.81
C LEU A 111 1.96 9.64 -11.04
N GLN A 112 1.59 9.31 -12.27
CA GLN A 112 0.21 9.05 -12.64
C GLN A 112 -0.24 7.64 -12.22
N ARG A 113 -1.55 7.49 -11.98
CA ARG A 113 -2.16 6.21 -11.58
C ARG A 113 -1.84 5.06 -12.55
N ASN A 114 -1.86 5.32 -13.86
CA ASN A 114 -1.54 4.30 -14.86
C ASN A 114 -0.08 3.85 -14.76
N ALA A 115 0.86 4.77 -14.51
CA ALA A 115 2.26 4.41 -14.31
C ALA A 115 2.45 3.56 -13.04
N ALA A 116 1.79 3.93 -11.93
CA ALA A 116 1.80 3.13 -10.72
C ALA A 116 1.22 1.72 -10.94
N TYR A 117 0.12 1.61 -11.72
CA TYR A 117 -0.44 0.33 -12.13
C TYR A 117 0.56 -0.53 -12.89
N VAL A 118 1.23 0.04 -13.90
CA VAL A 118 2.23 -0.69 -14.71
C VAL A 118 3.39 -1.18 -13.84
N ILE A 119 3.90 -0.34 -12.94
CA ILE A 119 4.99 -0.68 -12.01
C ILE A 119 4.61 -1.90 -11.15
N ILE A 120 3.45 -1.83 -10.48
CA ILE A 120 3.00 -2.88 -9.55
C ILE A 120 2.73 -4.17 -10.32
N ASN A 121 2.07 -4.08 -11.48
CA ASN A 121 1.73 -5.24 -12.30
C ASN A 121 2.97 -5.94 -12.82
N ARG A 122 3.95 -5.19 -13.37
CA ARG A 122 5.23 -5.74 -13.83
C ARG A 122 5.95 -6.49 -12.72
N ALA A 123 6.07 -5.91 -11.54
CA ALA A 123 6.72 -6.55 -10.40
C ALA A 123 5.98 -7.83 -9.97
N ALA A 124 4.64 -7.81 -9.97
CA ALA A 124 3.83 -8.97 -9.64
C ALA A 124 4.02 -10.12 -10.66
N ARG A 125 4.03 -9.79 -11.96
CA ARG A 125 4.28 -10.80 -13.03
C ARG A 125 5.68 -11.39 -12.93
N ALA A 126 6.68 -10.57 -12.61
CA ALA A 126 8.06 -11.03 -12.45
C ALA A 126 8.26 -12.05 -11.32
N VAL A 127 7.38 -12.08 -10.33
CA VAL A 127 7.39 -13.07 -9.23
C VAL A 127 6.32 -14.17 -9.41
N GLY A 128 5.75 -14.29 -10.61
CA GLY A 128 4.79 -15.36 -10.94
C GLY A 128 3.42 -15.20 -10.27
N ILE A 129 2.98 -13.98 -9.97
CA ILE A 129 1.59 -13.73 -9.56
C ILE A 129 0.75 -13.68 -10.85
N THR A 130 -0.22 -14.60 -10.94
CA THR A 130 -1.16 -14.68 -12.09
C THR A 130 -2.47 -13.96 -11.81
N ASP A 131 -2.78 -13.71 -10.54
CA ASP A 131 -3.97 -12.99 -10.11
C ASP A 131 -4.06 -11.60 -10.73
N ARG A 132 -5.27 -11.07 -10.74
CA ARG A 132 -5.53 -9.72 -11.25
C ARG A 132 -5.02 -8.67 -10.28
N ILE A 133 -3.93 -8.02 -10.65
CA ILE A 133 -3.25 -6.99 -9.86
C ILE A 133 -3.57 -5.60 -10.41
N GLY A 134 -3.83 -4.64 -9.52
CA GLY A 134 -4.10 -3.26 -9.86
C GLY A 134 -3.75 -2.29 -8.73
N THR A 135 -4.11 -1.03 -8.91
CA THR A 135 -3.78 0.02 -7.93
C THR A 135 -4.50 -0.14 -6.57
N HIS A 136 -5.64 -0.85 -6.54
CA HIS A 136 -6.31 -1.20 -5.29
C HIS A 136 -5.68 -2.39 -4.57
N THR A 137 -4.87 -3.19 -5.26
CA THR A 137 -4.19 -4.36 -4.68
C THR A 137 -3.37 -4.00 -3.46
N LEU A 138 -2.63 -2.90 -3.46
CA LEU A 138 -1.81 -2.48 -2.31
C LEU A 138 -2.65 -2.32 -1.04
N ARG A 139 -3.76 -1.62 -1.17
CA ARG A 139 -4.69 -1.38 -0.06
C ARG A 139 -5.45 -2.65 0.36
N LYS A 140 -5.81 -3.51 -0.60
CA LYS A 140 -6.38 -4.83 -0.31
C LYS A 140 -5.37 -5.71 0.43
N THR A 141 -4.11 -5.72 0.02
CA THR A 141 -3.02 -6.44 0.66
C THR A 141 -2.86 -6.01 2.12
N PHE A 142 -2.88 -4.70 2.40
CA PHE A 142 -2.88 -4.19 3.79
C PHE A 142 -4.03 -4.78 4.61
N GLY A 143 -5.27 -4.67 4.11
CA GLY A 143 -6.45 -5.15 4.82
C GLY A 143 -6.47 -6.67 5.00
N TYR A 144 -6.08 -7.42 3.97
CA TYR A 144 -5.98 -8.88 4.01
C TYR A 144 -4.98 -9.34 5.08
N HIS A 145 -3.76 -8.81 5.07
CA HIS A 145 -2.75 -9.22 6.05
C HIS A 145 -3.09 -8.76 7.48
N ALA A 146 -3.78 -7.62 7.66
CA ALA A 146 -4.30 -7.24 8.96
C ALA A 146 -5.33 -8.26 9.48
N TYR A 147 -6.23 -8.74 8.61
CA TYR A 147 -7.19 -9.78 8.95
C TYR A 147 -6.50 -11.10 9.31
N MET A 148 -5.53 -11.54 8.50
CA MET A 148 -4.75 -12.76 8.75
C MET A 148 -3.89 -12.70 10.02
N MET A 149 -3.63 -11.50 10.56
CA MET A 149 -2.99 -11.28 11.87
C MET A 149 -3.97 -11.32 13.04
N GLY A 150 -5.27 -11.60 12.79
CA GLY A 150 -6.30 -11.62 13.81
C GLY A 150 -6.85 -10.24 14.20
N VAL A 151 -6.58 -9.20 13.42
CA VAL A 151 -7.18 -7.88 13.67
C VAL A 151 -8.68 -7.95 13.39
N ASP A 152 -9.49 -7.54 14.38
CA ASP A 152 -10.93 -7.51 14.25
C ASP A 152 -11.41 -6.71 13.03
N ILE A 153 -12.42 -7.26 12.33
CA ILE A 153 -12.91 -6.71 11.06
C ILE A 153 -13.46 -5.27 11.20
N THR A 154 -14.00 -4.92 12.36
CA THR A 154 -14.51 -3.56 12.62
C THR A 154 -13.36 -2.55 12.75
N ARG A 155 -12.19 -2.97 13.25
CA ARG A 155 -10.97 -2.16 13.26
C ARG A 155 -10.44 -1.98 11.85
N ILE A 156 -10.40 -3.05 11.04
CA ILE A 156 -9.97 -2.97 9.62
C ILE A 156 -10.93 -2.06 8.84
N GLN A 157 -12.24 -2.16 9.08
CA GLN A 157 -13.26 -1.27 8.52
C GLN A 157 -12.92 0.20 8.79
N LYS A 158 -12.61 0.54 10.06
CA LYS A 158 -12.22 1.91 10.44
C LYS A 158 -10.93 2.34 9.75
N LEU A 159 -9.90 1.48 9.72
CA LEU A 159 -8.62 1.77 9.05
C LEU A 159 -8.80 2.01 7.54
N LEU A 160 -9.73 1.31 6.91
CA LEU A 160 -10.03 1.45 5.50
C LEU A 160 -11.17 2.46 5.21
N ASN A 161 -11.75 3.12 6.22
CA ASN A 161 -12.89 4.02 6.05
C ASN A 161 -14.04 3.40 5.21
N HIS A 162 -14.37 2.15 5.46
CA HIS A 162 -15.50 1.47 4.82
C HIS A 162 -16.80 1.68 5.59
N SER A 163 -17.95 1.57 4.90
CA SER A 163 -19.28 1.81 5.48
C SER A 163 -19.76 0.68 6.40
N SER A 164 -19.29 -0.56 6.17
CA SER A 164 -19.68 -1.70 7.00
C SER A 164 -18.60 -2.79 7.02
N PRO A 165 -18.65 -3.70 8.05
CA PRO A 165 -17.80 -4.89 8.08
C PRO A 165 -17.96 -5.77 6.85
N GLY A 166 -19.20 -5.99 6.37
CA GLY A 166 -19.47 -6.78 5.17
C GLY A 166 -18.79 -6.24 3.92
N VAL A 167 -18.81 -4.91 3.74
CA VAL A 167 -18.05 -4.25 2.65
C VAL A 167 -16.55 -4.50 2.81
N THR A 168 -16.03 -4.50 4.04
CA THR A 168 -14.61 -4.74 4.30
C THR A 168 -14.22 -6.18 3.98
N MET A 169 -15.00 -7.16 4.41
CA MET A 169 -14.79 -8.59 4.11
C MET A 169 -14.73 -8.84 2.60
N ALA A 170 -15.74 -8.37 1.86
CA ALA A 170 -15.78 -8.50 0.40
C ALA A 170 -14.60 -7.76 -0.26
N TYR A 171 -14.22 -6.58 0.28
CA TYR A 171 -13.14 -5.79 -0.28
C TYR A 171 -11.78 -6.46 -0.13
N ILE A 172 -11.44 -7.02 1.04
CA ILE A 172 -10.15 -7.67 1.29
C ILE A 172 -10.01 -9.04 0.64
N GLY A 173 -11.12 -9.56 0.05
CA GLY A 173 -11.10 -10.77 -0.75
C GLY A 173 -10.97 -12.04 0.08
N ILE A 174 -11.66 -12.11 1.24
CA ILE A 174 -11.80 -13.37 2.00
C ILE A 174 -12.58 -14.35 1.14
N THR A 175 -11.98 -15.50 0.87
CA THR A 175 -12.57 -16.55 0.03
C THR A 175 -13.50 -17.46 0.83
N LYS A 176 -14.33 -18.21 0.09
CA LYS A 176 -15.17 -19.26 0.71
C LYS A 176 -14.31 -20.32 1.37
N ASP A 177 -13.21 -20.72 0.72
CA ASP A 177 -12.28 -21.72 1.25
C ASP A 177 -11.65 -21.27 2.59
N GLU A 178 -11.34 -19.97 2.74
CA GLU A 178 -10.84 -19.41 3.99
C GLU A 178 -11.89 -19.47 5.11
N LEU A 179 -13.18 -19.34 4.76
CA LEU A 179 -14.29 -19.51 5.71
C LEU A 179 -14.53 -20.99 6.03
N ASP A 180 -14.45 -21.86 5.04
CA ASP A 180 -14.62 -23.30 5.21
C ASP A 180 -13.50 -23.90 6.10
N ASN A 181 -12.29 -23.36 6.03
CA ASN A 181 -11.19 -23.75 6.93
C ASN A 181 -11.50 -23.51 8.41
N VAL A 182 -12.37 -22.55 8.75
CA VAL A 182 -12.81 -22.33 10.14
C VAL A 182 -13.59 -23.54 10.66
N TYR A 183 -14.48 -24.12 9.83
CA TYR A 183 -15.23 -25.30 10.21
C TYR A 183 -14.32 -26.50 10.43
N MET A 184 -13.33 -26.67 9.54
CA MET A 184 -12.35 -27.76 9.63
C MET A 184 -11.42 -27.61 10.84
N ALA A 185 -11.08 -26.37 11.22
CA ALA A 185 -10.20 -26.11 12.35
C ALA A 185 -10.92 -26.22 13.70
N LEU A 186 -12.25 -26.02 13.73
CA LEU A 186 -13.01 -26.09 14.98
C LEU A 186 -13.22 -27.56 15.44
N ASP A 187 -13.54 -28.48 14.54
CA ASP A 187 -13.71 -29.92 14.73
C ASP A 187 -14.12 -30.32 16.18
N LEU A 188 -15.23 -29.72 16.67
CA LEU A 188 -15.73 -29.85 18.05
C LEU A 188 -16.59 -31.09 18.22
#